data_cbb5bc7daefdf5ebf8fed00cbb3090c8
#
_entry.id   cbb5bc7daefdf5ebf8fed00cbb3090c8
#
_cell.length_a   1.000
_cell.length_b   1.000
_cell.length_c   1.000
_cell.angle_alpha   90.00
_cell.angle_beta   90.00
_cell.angle_gamma   90.00
#
_symmetry.space_group_name_H-M   'P 1'
#
loop_
_entity.id
_entity.type
_entity.pdbx_description
1 polymer ?
#
loop_
_entity_poly.entity_id
_entity_poly.type
_entity_poly.pdbx_seq_one_letter_code
_entity_poly.pdbx_strand_id
1 'polypeptide(L)'
;MSETGLLLAVDGGGTKTQALVTDLQGKVLARGLGPSSNVHNVGFEQSCRAVTTAIDGALLQVIGLRSARQGQSWRGASIAAACFGLAGVDAPEDEAEISRWVRQQTITDRFLVVNDGELVLAGGTPDGWGVALISGTGSVCLGRASDGRTVRVGGWGPLLSDEGSGYEIASYALRAVARSVDGREQAPGLVKAVLRHWSISDPISLIRFVHAPTTTATEIAGLAPVVLEQAQHGDTVARGILEQAARALAQQVQTVIDRLKLTRPPLALAGGIMRGA
;
A
#
# COMPACT_ATOMS: atom_id res chain seq x y z
N MET A 1 23.63 30.19 12.14
CA MET A 1 24.02 28.79 12.28
C MET A 1 22.94 28.03 11.54
N SER A 2 23.23 27.45 10.36
CA SER A 2 22.26 26.61 9.64
C SER A 2 22.00 25.37 10.49
N GLU A 3 20.74 25.16 10.92
CA GLU A 3 20.33 23.92 11.55
C GLU A 3 20.59 22.78 10.55
N THR A 4 21.66 22.06 10.76
CA THR A 4 22.01 20.87 9.97
C THR A 4 21.24 19.67 10.51
N GLY A 5 19.93 19.64 10.30
CA GLY A 5 19.07 18.52 10.64
C GLY A 5 18.52 17.85 9.38
N LEU A 6 18.30 16.55 9.44
CA LEU A 6 17.62 15.77 8.41
C LEU A 6 16.20 15.42 8.86
N LEU A 7 15.28 15.29 7.93
CA LEU A 7 13.98 14.66 8.16
C LEU A 7 13.97 13.28 7.52
N LEU A 8 13.35 12.33 8.21
CA LEU A 8 13.16 10.97 7.75
C LEU A 8 11.67 10.67 7.57
N ALA A 9 11.28 10.20 6.40
CA ALA A 9 9.93 9.70 6.15
C ALA A 9 10.00 8.26 5.65
N VAL A 10 9.16 7.39 6.20
CA VAL A 10 9.04 5.99 5.77
C VAL A 10 7.61 5.73 5.34
N ASP A 11 7.44 5.22 4.11
CA ASP A 11 6.20 4.73 3.53
C ASP A 11 6.31 3.21 3.38
N GLY A 12 5.63 2.50 4.24
CA GLY A 12 5.68 1.04 4.33
C GLY A 12 4.37 0.39 3.89
N GLY A 13 4.35 -0.11 2.68
CA GLY A 13 3.18 -0.75 2.08
C GLY A 13 3.20 -2.28 2.07
N GLY A 14 2.14 -2.86 1.50
CA GLY A 14 2.00 -4.32 1.35
C GLY A 14 2.95 -4.97 0.33
N THR A 15 3.65 -4.19 -0.48
CA THR A 15 4.55 -4.71 -1.53
C THR A 15 6.00 -4.28 -1.33
N LYS A 16 6.21 -3.05 -0.87
CA LYS A 16 7.53 -2.44 -0.67
C LYS A 16 7.49 -1.44 0.46
N THR A 17 8.67 -1.11 0.98
CA THR A 17 8.91 -0.01 1.91
C THR A 17 9.83 1.00 1.25
N GLN A 18 9.53 2.29 1.36
CA GLN A 18 10.36 3.37 0.86
C GLN A 18 10.72 4.31 2.03
N ALA A 19 12.00 4.64 2.16
CA ALA A 19 12.48 5.69 3.05
C ALA A 19 12.95 6.89 2.24
N LEU A 20 12.62 8.08 2.70
CA LEU A 20 13.08 9.36 2.17
C LEU A 20 13.85 10.08 3.25
N VAL A 21 15.01 10.62 2.89
CA VAL A 21 15.77 11.56 3.71
C VAL A 21 15.72 12.91 3.03
N THR A 22 15.33 13.96 3.77
CA THR A 22 15.23 15.32 3.25
C THR A 22 16.04 16.28 4.13
N ASP A 23 16.33 17.47 3.61
CA ASP A 23 16.70 18.61 4.47
C ASP A 23 15.46 19.17 5.19
N LEU A 24 15.65 20.16 6.06
CA LEU A 24 14.57 20.81 6.82
C LEU A 24 13.59 21.61 5.92
N GLN A 25 13.94 21.88 4.68
CA GLN A 25 13.12 22.54 3.67
C GLN A 25 12.30 21.56 2.84
N GLY A 26 12.45 20.23 3.09
CA GLY A 26 11.72 19.17 2.41
C GLY A 26 12.34 18.75 1.07
N LYS A 27 13.54 19.23 0.70
CA LYS A 27 14.25 18.78 -0.48
C LYS A 27 14.75 17.36 -0.26
N VAL A 28 14.33 16.44 -1.13
CA VAL A 28 14.76 15.03 -1.06
C VAL A 28 16.25 14.92 -1.38
N LEU A 29 17.00 14.37 -0.44
CA LEU A 29 18.45 14.15 -0.53
C LEU A 29 18.76 12.70 -0.92
N ALA A 30 17.98 11.74 -0.42
CA ALA A 30 18.18 10.32 -0.70
C ALA A 30 16.88 9.51 -0.61
N ARG A 31 16.91 8.34 -1.24
CA ARG A 31 15.83 7.35 -1.21
C ARG A 31 16.39 5.98 -0.94
N GLY A 32 15.72 5.21 -0.08
CA GLY A 32 16.03 3.81 0.17
C GLY A 32 14.80 2.94 -0.05
N LEU A 33 15.01 1.69 -0.39
CA LEU A 33 13.97 0.71 -0.65
C LEU A 33 14.18 -0.52 0.22
N GLY A 34 13.08 -1.10 0.69
CA GLY A 34 13.00 -2.38 1.38
C GLY A 34 11.83 -3.19 0.87
N PRO A 35 11.72 -4.46 1.27
CA PRO A 35 10.57 -5.31 0.97
C PRO A 35 9.30 -4.79 1.67
N SER A 36 8.19 -5.55 1.59
CA SER A 36 6.95 -5.25 2.32
C SER A 36 7.19 -5.10 3.82
N SER A 37 6.57 -4.11 4.44
CA SER A 37 6.52 -3.91 5.89
C SER A 37 5.11 -3.94 6.47
N ASN A 38 4.11 -4.42 5.73
CA ASN A 38 2.78 -4.63 6.28
C ASN A 38 2.84 -5.73 7.34
N VAL A 39 2.67 -5.36 8.62
CA VAL A 39 2.79 -6.24 9.78
C VAL A 39 1.90 -7.47 9.69
N HIS A 40 0.67 -7.31 9.18
CA HIS A 40 -0.28 -8.43 9.04
C HIS A 40 0.15 -9.46 7.98
N ASN A 41 0.94 -9.04 6.99
CA ASN A 41 1.38 -9.92 5.91
C ASN A 41 2.71 -10.63 6.23
N VAL A 42 3.66 -9.91 6.85
CA VAL A 42 5.03 -10.41 7.02
C VAL A 42 5.41 -10.66 8.48
N GLY A 43 4.58 -10.23 9.42
CA GLY A 43 4.88 -10.28 10.86
C GLY A 43 5.81 -9.15 11.31
N PHE A 44 5.78 -8.89 12.64
CA PHE A 44 6.45 -7.73 13.25
C PHE A 44 7.95 -7.67 12.97
N GLU A 45 8.67 -8.76 13.18
CA GLU A 45 10.13 -8.76 13.00
C GLU A 45 10.56 -8.50 11.55
N GLN A 46 9.83 -9.06 10.57
CA GLN A 46 10.15 -8.83 9.17
C GLN A 46 9.78 -7.42 8.73
N SER A 47 8.68 -6.88 9.25
CA SER A 47 8.29 -5.47 9.07
C SER A 47 9.40 -4.54 9.54
N CYS A 48 9.90 -4.72 10.76
CA CYS A 48 11.01 -3.94 11.31
C CYS A 48 12.28 -4.06 10.48
N ARG A 49 12.61 -5.25 9.98
CA ARG A 49 13.76 -5.46 9.08
C ARG A 49 13.58 -4.74 7.75
N ALA A 50 12.39 -4.76 7.17
CA ALA A 50 12.09 -4.07 5.93
C ALA A 50 12.25 -2.55 6.07
N VAL A 51 11.72 -1.98 7.15
CA VAL A 51 11.89 -0.55 7.50
C VAL A 51 13.36 -0.21 7.69
N THR A 52 14.10 -1.00 8.45
CA THR A 52 15.55 -0.84 8.66
C THR A 52 16.30 -0.83 7.33
N THR A 53 16.03 -1.79 6.46
CA THR A 53 16.67 -1.89 5.13
C THR A 53 16.44 -0.63 4.30
N ALA A 54 15.21 -0.10 4.28
CA ALA A 54 14.88 1.11 3.55
C ALA A 54 15.61 2.33 4.13
N ILE A 55 15.63 2.49 5.46
CA ILE A 55 16.32 3.59 6.15
C ILE A 55 17.83 3.55 5.87
N ASP A 56 18.45 2.37 6.02
CA ASP A 56 19.87 2.18 5.74
C ASP A 56 20.22 2.56 4.31
N GLY A 57 19.44 2.07 3.35
CA GLY A 57 19.62 2.39 1.94
C GLY A 57 19.54 3.89 1.63
N ALA A 58 18.70 4.64 2.34
CA ALA A 58 18.61 6.09 2.19
C ALA A 58 19.79 6.83 2.88
N LEU A 59 20.05 6.51 4.15
CA LEU A 59 21.06 7.21 4.94
C LEU A 59 22.49 6.99 4.44
N LEU A 60 22.80 5.79 3.92
CA LEU A 60 24.08 5.49 3.30
C LEU A 60 24.44 6.44 2.15
N GLN A 61 23.45 6.93 1.41
CA GLN A 61 23.65 7.89 0.33
C GLN A 61 24.00 9.30 0.82
N VAL A 62 23.50 9.68 2.02
CA VAL A 62 23.70 11.04 2.58
C VAL A 62 24.97 11.11 3.40
N ILE A 63 25.24 10.13 4.27
CA ILE A 63 26.38 10.17 5.20
C ILE A 63 27.64 9.46 4.67
N GLY A 64 27.52 8.76 3.54
CA GLY A 64 28.62 8.07 2.88
C GLY A 64 29.07 6.78 3.58
N LEU A 65 29.81 5.95 2.84
CA LEU A 65 30.27 4.62 3.25
C LEU A 65 31.21 4.60 4.47
N ARG A 66 31.79 5.74 4.86
CA ARG A 66 32.75 5.79 5.98
C ARG A 66 32.09 5.57 7.33
N SER A 67 30.82 6.03 7.53
CA SER A 67 30.06 5.82 8.77
C SER A 67 29.40 4.44 8.84
N ALA A 68 29.12 3.81 7.69
CA ALA A 68 28.44 2.52 7.59
C ALA A 68 29.30 1.32 8.07
N ARG A 69 30.64 1.45 8.07
CA ARG A 69 31.55 0.37 8.48
C ARG A 69 31.47 0.01 9.96
N GLN A 70 30.77 0.81 10.78
CA GLN A 70 30.59 0.55 12.22
C GLN A 70 29.24 -0.13 12.55
N GLY A 71 28.50 -0.63 11.56
CA GLY A 71 27.29 -1.43 11.79
C GLY A 71 26.06 -0.66 12.27
N GLN A 72 26.04 0.66 12.13
CA GLN A 72 24.93 1.54 12.55
C GLN A 72 24.84 2.76 11.64
N SER A 73 24.11 2.61 10.54
CA SER A 73 24.02 3.63 9.48
C SER A 73 23.46 4.98 9.95
N TRP A 74 22.53 5.00 10.90
CA TRP A 74 21.92 6.25 11.39
C TRP A 74 22.57 6.88 12.60
N ARG A 75 23.43 6.18 13.36
CA ARG A 75 24.05 6.72 14.58
C ARG A 75 25.00 7.91 14.40
N GLY A 76 25.27 8.30 13.14
CA GLY A 76 26.01 9.51 12.80
C GLY A 76 25.16 10.60 12.14
N ALA A 77 23.88 10.35 11.88
CA ALA A 77 22.99 11.29 11.23
C ALA A 77 22.18 12.08 12.28
N SER A 78 22.17 13.40 12.17
CA SER A 78 21.30 14.25 12.99
C SER A 78 19.89 14.27 12.39
N ILE A 79 19.03 13.32 12.78
CA ILE A 79 17.63 13.26 12.37
C ILE A 79 16.81 14.15 13.31
N ALA A 80 16.32 15.27 12.79
CA ALA A 80 15.54 16.23 13.56
C ALA A 80 14.11 15.73 13.86
N ALA A 81 13.51 15.01 12.92
CA ALA A 81 12.21 14.35 13.10
C ALA A 81 12.03 13.19 12.10
N ALA A 82 11.16 12.22 12.46
CA ALA A 82 10.83 11.09 11.62
C ALA A 82 9.31 10.84 11.56
N CYS A 83 8.81 10.34 10.42
CA CYS A 83 7.45 9.86 10.25
C CYS A 83 7.48 8.45 9.64
N PHE A 84 6.75 7.52 10.26
CA PHE A 84 6.60 6.14 9.82
C PHE A 84 5.12 5.91 9.49
N GLY A 85 4.76 5.97 8.22
CA GLY A 85 3.44 5.60 7.73
C GLY A 85 3.48 4.16 7.24
N LEU A 86 2.83 3.26 7.97
CA LEU A 86 2.96 1.83 7.73
C LEU A 86 1.59 1.18 7.54
N ALA A 87 1.44 0.45 6.44
CA ALA A 87 0.29 -0.43 6.25
C ALA A 87 0.24 -1.51 7.33
N GLY A 88 -0.94 -1.73 7.90
CA GLY A 88 -1.13 -2.67 9.02
C GLY A 88 -0.94 -2.03 10.40
N VAL A 89 -0.66 -0.74 10.49
CA VAL A 89 -0.80 0.04 11.73
C VAL A 89 -2.24 0.54 11.79
N ASP A 90 -3.13 -0.31 12.25
CA ASP A 90 -4.58 -0.10 12.15
C ASP A 90 -5.26 0.12 13.51
N ALA A 91 -4.59 -0.29 14.58
CA ALA A 91 -5.04 -0.16 15.96
C ALA A 91 -4.02 0.56 16.85
N PRO A 92 -4.43 1.14 17.99
CA PRO A 92 -3.51 1.75 18.94
C PRO A 92 -2.40 0.81 19.44
N GLU A 93 -2.68 -0.48 19.49
CA GLU A 93 -1.74 -1.53 19.89
C GLU A 93 -0.61 -1.68 18.87
N ASP A 94 -0.93 -1.65 17.57
CA ASP A 94 0.04 -1.72 16.47
C ASP A 94 0.96 -0.49 16.50
N GLU A 95 0.36 0.70 16.65
CA GLU A 95 1.09 1.96 16.79
C GLU A 95 2.04 1.92 18.00
N ALA A 96 1.57 1.43 19.15
CA ALA A 96 2.36 1.35 20.37
C ALA A 96 3.54 0.37 20.22
N GLU A 97 3.34 -0.76 19.52
CA GLU A 97 4.38 -1.76 19.29
C GLU A 97 5.49 -1.22 18.37
N ILE A 98 5.12 -0.64 17.23
CA ILE A 98 6.07 0.00 16.31
C ILE A 98 6.77 1.19 17.01
N SER A 99 6.05 2.02 17.74
CA SER A 99 6.61 3.16 18.47
C SER A 99 7.66 2.73 19.51
N ARG A 100 7.42 1.61 20.21
CA ARG A 100 8.39 1.03 21.13
C ARG A 100 9.66 0.60 20.39
N TRP A 101 9.53 -0.05 19.25
CA TRP A 101 10.67 -0.44 18.42
C TRP A 101 11.43 0.77 17.89
N VAL A 102 10.75 1.81 17.37
CA VAL A 102 11.41 3.06 16.90
C VAL A 102 12.24 3.70 18.00
N ARG A 103 11.71 3.78 19.23
CA ARG A 103 12.47 4.32 20.39
C ARG A 103 13.73 3.51 20.68
N GLN A 104 13.68 2.19 20.58
CA GLN A 104 14.84 1.31 20.78
C GLN A 104 15.92 1.52 19.71
N GLN A 105 15.54 1.95 18.51
CA GLN A 105 16.50 2.25 17.44
C GLN A 105 17.26 3.57 17.66
N THR A 106 16.81 4.45 18.56
CA THR A 106 17.45 5.76 18.86
C THR A 106 17.68 6.64 17.63
N ILE A 107 16.74 6.60 16.67
CA ILE A 107 16.81 7.38 15.42
C ILE A 107 16.63 8.87 15.73
N THR A 108 15.59 9.19 16.46
CA THR A 108 15.25 10.53 16.97
C THR A 108 14.19 10.41 18.05
N ASP A 109 14.12 11.39 18.97
CA ASP A 109 13.06 11.46 19.98
C ASP A 109 11.77 12.09 19.43
N ARG A 110 11.84 12.74 18.26
CA ARG A 110 10.71 13.36 17.58
C ARG A 110 10.24 12.50 16.43
N PHE A 111 9.26 11.64 16.67
CA PHE A 111 8.71 10.82 15.60
C PHE A 111 7.20 10.62 15.72
N LEU A 112 6.59 10.27 14.59
CA LEU A 112 5.20 9.82 14.47
C LEU A 112 5.18 8.43 13.84
N VAL A 113 4.30 7.58 14.35
CA VAL A 113 3.92 6.33 13.70
C VAL A 113 2.44 6.47 13.35
N VAL A 114 2.09 6.24 12.11
CA VAL A 114 0.73 6.40 11.59
C VAL A 114 0.42 5.30 10.58
N ASN A 115 -0.85 5.13 10.23
CA ASN A 115 -1.23 4.31 9.08
C ASN A 115 -0.72 4.95 7.78
N ASP A 116 -0.37 4.15 6.76
CA ASP A 116 0.13 4.63 5.47
C ASP A 116 -0.84 5.57 4.74
N GLY A 117 -2.14 5.41 4.96
CA GLY A 117 -3.17 6.32 4.44
C GLY A 117 -3.07 7.75 4.94
N GLU A 118 -2.51 7.97 6.11
CA GLU A 118 -2.25 9.31 6.65
C GLU A 118 -1.21 10.07 5.80
N LEU A 119 -0.24 9.35 5.22
CA LEU A 119 0.73 9.94 4.29
C LEU A 119 0.06 10.41 3.00
N VAL A 120 -0.94 9.64 2.52
CA VAL A 120 -1.72 10.01 1.34
C VAL A 120 -2.57 11.25 1.61
N LEU A 121 -3.20 11.35 2.78
CA LEU A 121 -3.89 12.56 3.19
C LEU A 121 -2.95 13.76 3.27
N ALA A 122 -1.82 13.62 3.96
CA ALA A 122 -0.87 14.71 4.15
C ALA A 122 -0.22 15.19 2.86
N GLY A 123 0.09 14.28 1.94
CA GLY A 123 0.75 14.60 0.67
C GLY A 123 -0.20 14.92 -0.49
N GLY A 124 -1.43 14.46 -0.42
CA GLY A 124 -2.39 14.51 -1.53
C GLY A 124 -3.55 15.48 -1.35
N THR A 125 -3.71 16.06 -0.14
CA THR A 125 -4.79 17.00 0.14
C THR A 125 -4.24 18.32 0.70
N PRO A 126 -4.88 19.48 0.39
CA PRO A 126 -4.51 20.74 1.01
C PRO A 126 -4.71 20.68 2.53
N ASP A 127 -3.74 21.20 3.28
CA ASP A 127 -3.81 21.31 4.74
C ASP A 127 -4.05 19.98 5.48
N GLY A 128 -3.86 18.84 4.80
CA GLY A 128 -3.98 17.50 5.38
C GLY A 128 -5.40 17.10 5.78
N TRP A 129 -6.46 17.74 5.27
CA TRP A 129 -7.86 17.35 5.44
C TRP A 129 -8.48 16.92 4.11
N GLY A 130 -9.50 16.08 4.16
CA GLY A 130 -10.18 15.55 2.98
C GLY A 130 -10.32 14.04 3.03
N VAL A 131 -10.31 13.42 1.86
CA VAL A 131 -10.46 11.97 1.69
C VAL A 131 -9.25 11.42 0.95
N ALA A 132 -8.68 10.32 1.43
CA ALA A 132 -7.68 9.52 0.73
C ALA A 132 -8.24 8.14 0.43
N LEU A 133 -8.25 7.76 -0.84
CA LEU A 133 -8.61 6.43 -1.30
C LEU A 133 -7.35 5.73 -1.81
N ILE A 134 -7.05 4.60 -1.21
CA ILE A 134 -5.92 3.75 -1.61
C ILE A 134 -6.48 2.46 -2.20
N SER A 135 -6.06 2.09 -3.40
CA SER A 135 -6.32 0.78 -3.98
C SER A 135 -5.05 0.24 -4.64
N GLY A 136 -4.49 -0.76 -4.02
CA GLY A 136 -3.32 -1.53 -4.44
C GLY A 136 -3.59 -3.03 -4.31
N THR A 137 -2.77 -3.76 -3.56
CA THR A 137 -3.05 -5.17 -3.20
C THR A 137 -4.35 -5.27 -2.41
N GLY A 138 -4.55 -4.44 -1.39
CA GLY A 138 -5.80 -4.21 -0.67
C GLY A 138 -6.41 -2.84 -1.00
N SER A 139 -7.51 -2.47 -0.32
CA SER A 139 -8.13 -1.15 -0.45
C SER A 139 -8.58 -0.58 0.87
N VAL A 140 -8.44 0.73 1.05
CA VAL A 140 -8.89 1.47 2.22
C VAL A 140 -9.21 2.92 1.85
N CYS A 141 -10.21 3.48 2.49
CA CYS A 141 -10.55 4.89 2.39
C CYS A 141 -10.43 5.55 3.76
N LEU A 142 -9.67 6.62 3.84
CA LEU A 142 -9.46 7.43 5.04
C LEU A 142 -10.01 8.83 4.82
N GLY A 143 -10.58 9.41 5.85
CA GLY A 143 -10.98 10.80 5.84
C GLY A 143 -10.57 11.53 7.09
N ARG A 144 -10.25 12.81 6.93
CA ARG A 144 -10.02 13.76 8.02
C ARG A 144 -10.81 15.02 7.77
N ALA A 145 -11.60 15.44 8.74
CA ALA A 145 -12.26 16.73 8.73
C ALA A 145 -11.30 17.85 9.17
N SER A 146 -11.60 19.09 8.84
CA SER A 146 -10.78 20.26 9.24
C SER A 146 -10.72 20.47 10.75
N ASP A 147 -11.65 19.90 11.52
CA ASP A 147 -11.65 19.90 12.99
C ASP A 147 -10.81 18.75 13.61
N GLY A 148 -10.15 17.93 12.78
CA GLY A 148 -9.29 16.84 13.19
C GLY A 148 -9.99 15.48 13.36
N ARG A 149 -11.32 15.37 13.26
CA ARG A 149 -12.02 14.09 13.29
C ARG A 149 -11.59 13.22 12.11
N THR A 150 -11.37 11.95 12.36
CA THR A 150 -10.96 10.97 11.35
C THR A 150 -11.95 9.83 11.24
N VAL A 151 -12.06 9.25 10.05
CA VAL A 151 -12.84 8.04 9.77
C VAL A 151 -12.07 7.15 8.80
N ARG A 152 -12.09 5.87 9.09
CA ARG A 152 -11.63 4.80 8.18
C ARG A 152 -12.83 3.98 7.70
N VAL A 153 -12.81 3.61 6.42
CA VAL A 153 -13.77 2.71 5.76
C VAL A 153 -12.99 1.73 4.90
N GLY A 154 -13.35 0.46 4.98
CA GLY A 154 -12.61 -0.61 4.31
C GLY A 154 -11.28 -0.97 4.99
N GLY A 155 -10.43 -1.71 4.30
CA GLY A 155 -9.12 -2.13 4.80
C GLY A 155 -9.17 -3.22 5.88
N TRP A 156 -10.18 -4.09 5.85
CA TRP A 156 -10.32 -5.21 6.78
C TRP A 156 -9.62 -6.48 6.29
N GLY A 157 -8.86 -6.36 5.21
CA GLY A 157 -8.17 -7.47 4.57
C GLY A 157 -9.02 -8.25 3.56
N PRO A 158 -8.38 -9.12 2.79
CA PRO A 158 -8.98 -9.71 1.57
C PRO A 158 -10.14 -10.67 1.83
N LEU A 159 -10.30 -11.17 3.05
CA LEU A 159 -11.41 -12.06 3.41
C LEU A 159 -12.67 -11.31 3.86
N LEU A 160 -12.51 -10.14 4.47
CA LEU A 160 -13.60 -9.40 5.09
C LEU A 160 -14.00 -8.17 4.30
N SER A 161 -13.08 -7.64 3.47
CA SER A 161 -13.23 -6.37 2.78
C SER A 161 -12.25 -6.29 1.59
N ASP A 162 -11.59 -5.13 1.42
CA ASP A 162 -10.69 -4.80 0.31
C ASP A 162 -11.40 -4.71 -1.05
N GLU A 163 -12.68 -4.31 -1.04
CA GLU A 163 -13.48 -4.14 -2.23
C GLU A 163 -12.85 -3.13 -3.18
N GLY A 164 -12.75 -3.50 -4.45
CA GLY A 164 -12.11 -2.70 -5.49
C GLY A 164 -10.58 -2.74 -5.47
N SER A 165 -9.97 -3.59 -4.63
CA SER A 165 -8.54 -3.84 -4.64
C SER A 165 -8.09 -4.72 -5.80
N GLY A 166 -6.77 -4.76 -6.04
CA GLY A 166 -6.16 -5.68 -7.00
C GLY A 166 -6.44 -7.13 -6.67
N TYR A 167 -6.44 -7.50 -5.37
CA TYR A 167 -6.77 -8.84 -4.94
C TYR A 167 -8.23 -9.23 -5.26
N GLU A 168 -9.18 -8.31 -4.99
CA GLU A 168 -10.59 -8.58 -5.29
C GLU A 168 -10.85 -8.66 -6.80
N ILE A 169 -10.30 -7.72 -7.58
CA ILE A 169 -10.38 -7.74 -9.06
C ILE A 169 -9.85 -9.09 -9.60
N ALA A 170 -8.68 -9.52 -9.12
CA ALA A 170 -8.08 -10.79 -9.50
C ALA A 170 -8.94 -11.99 -9.09
N SER A 171 -9.51 -11.96 -7.87
CA SER A 171 -10.38 -13.02 -7.36
C SER A 171 -11.65 -13.18 -8.20
N TYR A 172 -12.27 -12.08 -8.63
CA TYR A 172 -13.40 -12.13 -9.55
C TYR A 172 -13.01 -12.66 -10.93
N ALA A 173 -11.84 -12.25 -11.44
CA ALA A 173 -11.31 -12.76 -12.72
C ALA A 173 -11.05 -14.27 -12.65
N LEU A 174 -10.46 -14.78 -11.59
CA LEU A 174 -10.24 -16.22 -11.38
C LEU A 174 -11.54 -17.00 -11.33
N ARG A 175 -12.56 -16.46 -10.63
CA ARG A 175 -13.89 -17.07 -10.61
C ARG A 175 -14.56 -17.07 -11.99
N ALA A 176 -14.39 -15.99 -12.78
CA ALA A 176 -14.88 -15.91 -14.15
C ALA A 176 -14.16 -16.93 -15.07
N VAL A 177 -12.84 -17.07 -14.92
CA VAL A 177 -12.04 -18.09 -15.62
C VAL A 177 -12.56 -19.49 -15.31
N ALA A 178 -12.76 -19.82 -14.04
CA ALA A 178 -13.30 -21.12 -13.63
C ALA A 178 -14.69 -21.37 -14.24
N ARG A 179 -15.60 -20.39 -14.19
CA ARG A 179 -16.94 -20.51 -14.82
C ARG A 179 -16.85 -20.67 -16.33
N SER A 180 -15.89 -19.99 -16.98
CA SER A 180 -15.70 -20.11 -18.44
C SER A 180 -15.17 -21.47 -18.84
N VAL A 181 -14.24 -22.03 -18.08
CA VAL A 181 -13.72 -23.39 -18.28
C VAL A 181 -14.82 -24.46 -18.10
N ASP A 182 -15.70 -24.26 -17.11
CA ASP A 182 -16.87 -25.12 -16.88
C ASP A 182 -17.98 -24.94 -17.93
N GLY A 183 -17.88 -23.99 -18.85
CA GLY A 183 -18.92 -23.68 -19.83
C GLY A 183 -20.10 -22.86 -19.28
N ARG A 184 -20.00 -22.31 -18.09
CA ARG A 184 -21.04 -21.48 -17.40
C ARG A 184 -20.98 -20.00 -17.78
N GLU A 185 -19.90 -19.55 -18.42
CA GLU A 185 -19.63 -18.14 -18.80
C GLU A 185 -18.83 -18.11 -20.10
N GLN A 186 -18.89 -17.00 -20.82
CA GLN A 186 -18.14 -16.81 -22.07
C GLN A 186 -17.05 -15.74 -21.85
N ALA A 187 -15.85 -16.18 -21.46
CA ALA A 187 -14.71 -15.29 -21.24
C ALA A 187 -13.39 -15.90 -21.80
N PRO A 188 -13.34 -16.37 -23.07
CA PRO A 188 -12.16 -17.06 -23.58
C PRO A 188 -10.91 -16.19 -23.66
N GLY A 189 -11.08 -14.87 -23.86
CA GLY A 189 -9.99 -13.89 -23.84
C GLY A 189 -9.35 -13.80 -22.47
N LEU A 190 -10.17 -13.65 -21.45
CA LEU A 190 -9.73 -13.57 -20.04
C LEU A 190 -9.06 -14.89 -19.61
N VAL A 191 -9.61 -16.05 -19.96
CA VAL A 191 -8.98 -17.36 -19.70
C VAL A 191 -7.56 -17.40 -20.25
N LYS A 192 -7.41 -17.09 -21.55
CA LYS A 192 -6.10 -17.10 -22.22
C LYS A 192 -5.11 -16.13 -21.58
N ALA A 193 -5.56 -14.94 -21.20
CA ALA A 193 -4.72 -13.91 -20.62
C ALA A 193 -4.24 -14.30 -19.22
N VAL A 194 -5.12 -14.85 -18.36
CA VAL A 194 -4.78 -15.33 -17.01
C VAL A 194 -3.76 -16.47 -17.06
N LEU A 195 -3.99 -17.46 -17.91
CA LEU A 195 -3.09 -18.60 -18.07
C LEU A 195 -1.71 -18.16 -18.55
N ARG A 196 -1.65 -17.21 -19.49
CA ARG A 196 -0.39 -16.65 -19.99
C ARG A 196 0.36 -15.91 -18.88
N HIS A 197 -0.34 -15.12 -18.07
CA HIS A 197 0.27 -14.32 -17.01
C HIS A 197 1.11 -15.17 -16.05
N TRP A 198 0.61 -16.34 -15.68
CA TRP A 198 1.32 -17.26 -14.79
C TRP A 198 2.03 -18.44 -15.52
N SER A 199 2.10 -18.40 -16.86
CA SER A 199 2.71 -19.46 -17.68
C SER A 199 2.11 -20.86 -17.40
N ILE A 200 0.80 -20.91 -17.16
CA ILE A 200 0.04 -22.14 -16.91
C ILE A 200 -0.57 -22.61 -18.24
N SER A 201 -0.34 -23.87 -18.60
CA SER A 201 -0.84 -24.47 -19.86
C SER A 201 -2.22 -25.10 -19.73
N ASP A 202 -2.58 -25.58 -18.55
CA ASP A 202 -3.86 -26.24 -18.27
C ASP A 202 -4.65 -25.46 -17.22
N PRO A 203 -5.89 -25.02 -17.49
CA PRO A 203 -6.70 -24.26 -16.54
C PRO A 203 -6.90 -24.94 -15.19
N ILE A 204 -6.98 -26.26 -15.11
CA ILE A 204 -7.16 -27.00 -13.86
C ILE A 204 -5.94 -26.79 -12.93
N SER A 205 -4.77 -26.56 -13.49
CA SER A 205 -3.55 -26.26 -12.71
C SER A 205 -3.62 -24.95 -11.93
N LEU A 206 -4.56 -24.03 -12.27
CA LEU A 206 -4.82 -22.83 -11.45
C LEU A 206 -5.22 -23.19 -10.02
N ILE A 207 -5.91 -24.31 -9.80
CA ILE A 207 -6.31 -24.76 -8.46
C ILE A 207 -5.06 -24.92 -7.58
N ARG A 208 -4.06 -25.66 -8.09
CA ARG A 208 -2.82 -25.89 -7.35
C ARG A 208 -2.04 -24.60 -7.11
N PHE A 209 -1.99 -23.72 -8.13
CA PHE A 209 -1.27 -22.46 -8.04
C PHE A 209 -1.91 -21.53 -6.99
N VAL A 210 -3.21 -21.27 -7.10
CA VAL A 210 -3.91 -20.31 -6.21
C VAL A 210 -3.95 -20.78 -4.76
N HIS A 211 -4.02 -22.10 -4.52
CA HIS A 211 -4.07 -22.68 -3.17
C HIS A 211 -2.69 -23.11 -2.63
N ALA A 212 -1.61 -22.83 -3.35
CA ALA A 212 -0.27 -23.12 -2.83
C ALA A 212 0.04 -22.20 -1.62
N PRO A 213 0.62 -22.74 -0.51
CA PRO A 213 0.98 -21.91 0.65
C PRO A 213 1.97 -20.78 0.34
N THR A 214 2.67 -20.90 -0.78
CA THR A 214 3.63 -19.90 -1.27
C THR A 214 2.97 -18.77 -2.07
N THR A 215 1.75 -18.94 -2.53
CA THR A 215 1.04 -17.92 -3.31
C THR A 215 0.49 -16.85 -2.39
N THR A 216 1.03 -15.66 -2.52
CA THR A 216 0.68 -14.52 -1.67
C THR A 216 -0.50 -13.71 -2.23
N ALA A 217 -1.18 -12.95 -1.37
CA ALA A 217 -2.22 -12.00 -1.81
C ALA A 217 -1.68 -10.97 -2.83
N THR A 218 -0.43 -10.55 -2.68
CA THR A 218 0.24 -9.64 -3.62
C THR A 218 0.43 -10.28 -5.00
N GLU A 219 0.79 -11.56 -5.04
CA GLU A 219 0.95 -12.30 -6.29
C GLU A 219 -0.39 -12.49 -7.01
N ILE A 220 -1.46 -12.79 -6.28
CA ILE A 220 -2.82 -12.83 -6.84
C ILE A 220 -3.22 -11.44 -7.35
N ALA A 221 -3.04 -10.39 -6.55
CA ALA A 221 -3.35 -9.02 -6.95
C ALA A 221 -2.59 -8.55 -8.20
N GLY A 222 -1.42 -9.14 -8.47
CA GLY A 222 -0.63 -8.92 -9.69
C GLY A 222 -1.37 -9.27 -10.99
N LEU A 223 -2.49 -10.00 -10.90
CA LEU A 223 -3.36 -10.28 -12.06
C LEU A 223 -4.24 -9.08 -12.45
N ALA A 224 -4.48 -8.10 -11.58
CA ALA A 224 -5.38 -6.99 -11.87
C ALA A 224 -5.01 -6.19 -13.13
N PRO A 225 -3.73 -5.88 -13.44
CA PRO A 225 -3.36 -5.26 -14.69
C PRO A 225 -3.80 -6.03 -15.93
N VAL A 226 -3.81 -7.39 -15.87
CA VAL A 226 -4.28 -8.23 -16.97
C VAL A 226 -5.78 -8.05 -17.19
N VAL A 227 -6.55 -7.92 -16.10
CA VAL A 227 -8.01 -7.66 -16.18
C VAL A 227 -8.27 -6.28 -16.79
N LEU A 228 -7.49 -5.25 -16.42
CA LEU A 228 -7.58 -3.92 -17.02
C LEU A 228 -7.30 -4.00 -18.54
N GLU A 229 -6.24 -4.68 -18.93
CA GLU A 229 -5.88 -4.86 -20.34
C GLU A 229 -6.99 -5.56 -21.13
N GLN A 230 -7.57 -6.65 -20.60
CA GLN A 230 -8.66 -7.36 -21.27
C GLN A 230 -9.92 -6.49 -21.39
N ALA A 231 -10.25 -5.69 -20.40
CA ALA A 231 -11.36 -4.75 -20.46
C ALA A 231 -11.15 -3.67 -21.54
N GLN A 232 -9.93 -3.17 -21.70
CA GLN A 232 -9.56 -2.23 -22.78
C GLN A 232 -9.67 -2.87 -24.16
N HIS A 233 -9.41 -4.16 -24.29
CA HIS A 233 -9.59 -4.93 -25.51
C HIS A 233 -11.05 -5.38 -25.77
N GLY A 234 -12.00 -4.94 -24.93
CA GLY A 234 -13.42 -5.15 -25.14
C GLY A 234 -13.99 -6.42 -24.49
N ASP A 235 -13.22 -7.11 -23.62
CA ASP A 235 -13.77 -8.22 -22.83
C ASP A 235 -14.84 -7.69 -21.86
N THR A 236 -16.08 -8.13 -22.05
CA THR A 236 -17.24 -7.64 -21.30
C THR A 236 -17.25 -8.12 -19.85
N VAL A 237 -16.69 -9.31 -19.58
CA VAL A 237 -16.58 -9.87 -18.24
C VAL A 237 -15.55 -9.08 -17.45
N ALA A 238 -14.37 -8.82 -18.02
CA ALA A 238 -13.33 -8.00 -17.41
C ALA A 238 -13.85 -6.58 -17.14
N ARG A 239 -14.58 -5.96 -18.06
CA ARG A 239 -15.22 -4.65 -17.87
C ARG A 239 -16.20 -4.66 -16.70
N GLY A 240 -17.07 -5.67 -16.62
CA GLY A 240 -18.03 -5.82 -15.52
C GLY A 240 -17.35 -5.93 -14.14
N ILE A 241 -16.23 -6.65 -14.07
CA ILE A 241 -15.40 -6.75 -12.85
C ILE A 241 -14.88 -5.36 -12.43
N LEU A 242 -14.33 -4.59 -13.37
CA LEU A 242 -13.80 -3.26 -13.08
C LEU A 242 -14.89 -2.26 -12.68
N GLU A 243 -16.07 -2.33 -13.33
CA GLU A 243 -17.22 -1.50 -12.95
C GLU A 243 -17.70 -1.80 -11.52
N GLN A 244 -17.72 -3.08 -11.13
CA GLN A 244 -18.04 -3.47 -9.76
C GLN A 244 -17.02 -2.92 -8.77
N ALA A 245 -15.73 -3.07 -9.06
CA ALA A 245 -14.63 -2.54 -8.26
C ALA A 245 -14.74 -1.02 -8.09
N ALA A 246 -14.99 -0.29 -9.18
CA ALA A 246 -15.14 1.16 -9.14
C ALA A 246 -16.33 1.61 -8.29
N ARG A 247 -17.48 0.92 -8.37
CA ARG A 247 -18.65 1.21 -7.53
C ARG A 247 -18.37 0.99 -6.05
N ALA A 248 -17.67 -0.08 -5.70
CA ALA A 248 -17.30 -0.37 -4.31
C ALA A 248 -16.36 0.69 -3.74
N LEU A 249 -15.34 1.11 -4.50
CA LEU A 249 -14.44 2.18 -4.11
C LEU A 249 -15.16 3.52 -3.96
N ALA A 250 -16.07 3.85 -4.88
CA ALA A 250 -16.90 5.06 -4.77
C ALA A 250 -17.80 5.05 -3.52
N GLN A 251 -18.33 3.87 -3.16
CA GLN A 251 -19.13 3.70 -1.94
C GLN A 251 -18.29 3.95 -0.68
N GLN A 252 -17.04 3.47 -0.63
CA GLN A 252 -16.13 3.76 0.50
C GLN A 252 -15.92 5.27 0.66
N VAL A 253 -15.63 5.99 -0.44
CA VAL A 253 -15.46 7.45 -0.44
C VAL A 253 -16.74 8.15 0.05
N GLN A 254 -17.90 7.79 -0.48
CA GLN A 254 -19.17 8.37 -0.06
C GLN A 254 -19.44 8.14 1.42
N THR A 255 -19.16 6.93 1.92
CA THR A 255 -19.32 6.61 3.34
C THR A 255 -18.46 7.48 4.25
N VAL A 256 -17.21 7.75 3.86
CA VAL A 256 -16.31 8.67 4.58
C VAL A 256 -16.88 10.09 4.59
N ILE A 257 -17.33 10.58 3.43
CA ILE A 257 -17.92 11.91 3.27
C ILE A 257 -19.13 12.07 4.21
N ASP A 258 -20.03 11.09 4.20
CA ASP A 258 -21.27 11.13 4.98
C ASP A 258 -20.99 11.07 6.49
N ARG A 259 -20.09 10.18 6.92
CA ARG A 259 -19.74 10.01 8.35
C ARG A 259 -19.05 11.24 8.93
N LEU A 260 -18.22 11.92 8.16
CA LEU A 260 -17.54 13.16 8.57
C LEU A 260 -18.34 14.42 8.24
N LYS A 261 -19.45 14.30 7.49
CA LYS A 261 -20.28 15.43 6.99
C LYS A 261 -19.45 16.43 6.20
N LEU A 262 -18.59 15.93 5.30
CA LEU A 262 -17.72 16.77 4.50
C LEU A 262 -18.50 17.39 3.33
N THR A 263 -18.18 18.65 3.02
CA THR A 263 -18.75 19.35 1.86
C THR A 263 -17.65 19.58 0.84
N ARG A 264 -17.74 18.95 -0.33
CA ARG A 264 -16.75 19.03 -1.42
C ARG A 264 -15.30 18.84 -0.94
N PRO A 265 -15.01 17.73 -0.21
CA PRO A 265 -13.65 17.49 0.27
C PRO A 265 -12.69 17.29 -0.90
N PRO A 266 -11.43 17.70 -0.77
CA PRO A 266 -10.39 17.23 -1.68
C PRO A 266 -10.27 15.70 -1.56
N LEU A 267 -10.02 15.05 -2.71
CA LEU A 267 -9.85 13.59 -2.81
C LEU A 267 -8.46 13.27 -3.35
N ALA A 268 -7.68 12.58 -2.54
CA ALA A 268 -6.39 12.01 -2.94
C ALA A 268 -6.57 10.53 -3.32
N LEU A 269 -5.97 10.13 -4.44
CA LEU A 269 -5.99 8.76 -4.94
C LEU A 269 -4.58 8.18 -4.92
N ALA A 270 -4.43 6.97 -4.37
CA ALA A 270 -3.15 6.26 -4.30
C ALA A 270 -3.32 4.76 -4.58
N GLY A 271 -2.18 4.09 -4.82
CA GLY A 271 -2.13 2.65 -5.09
C GLY A 271 -2.00 2.32 -6.57
N GLY A 272 -1.66 1.05 -6.84
CA GLY A 272 -1.37 0.55 -8.19
C GLY A 272 -2.57 0.57 -9.11
N ILE A 273 -3.74 0.26 -8.58
CA ILE A 273 -4.99 0.22 -9.35
C ILE A 273 -5.36 1.63 -9.84
N MET A 274 -5.23 2.64 -8.98
CA MET A 274 -5.56 4.04 -9.34
C MET A 274 -4.64 4.63 -10.42
N ARG A 275 -3.42 4.10 -10.55
CA ARG A 275 -2.44 4.58 -11.56
C ARG A 275 -2.55 3.88 -12.89
N GLY A 276 -3.16 2.70 -12.94
CA GLY A 276 -3.34 1.92 -14.16
C GLY A 276 -4.76 2.00 -14.74
N ALA A 277 -5.64 2.71 -14.07
CA ALA A 277 -7.04 2.88 -14.49
C ALA A 277 -7.20 4.04 -15.49
#